data_6835355e80a0636826632bbbf2d907c7
#
_entry.id   6835355e80a0636826632bbbf2d907c7
#
_cell.length_a   1.000
_cell.length_b   1.000
_cell.length_c   1.000
_cell.angle_alpha   90.00
_cell.angle_beta   90.00
_cell.angle_gamma   90.00
#
_symmetry.space_group_name_H-M   'P 1'
#
loop_
_entity.id
_entity.type
_entity.pdbx_description
1 polymer ?
#
loop_
_entity_poly.entity_id
_entity_poly.type
_entity_poly.pdbx_seq_one_letter_code
_entity_poly.pdbx_strand_id
1 'polypeptide(L)'
;MNNRRSRQLLDAVNPLLAGGEQVELTGMANVGSVSAKRQVLTTAVVGALTAGTVIATVQPRPTYWVLTDQRLLFFDGKTATGKPGKLLVTVPRNLVTAAPLSKALLGLGLKTLLTIEGHEKGLKMVFPPAAKAAGRDFAARIPVSL
;
A
#
# COMPACT_ATOMS: atom_id res chain seq x y z
N MET A 1 -7.06 12.74 4.72
CA MET A 1 -8.13 12.41 3.76
C MET A 1 -9.46 12.84 4.36
N ASN A 2 -10.33 13.47 3.57
CA ASN A 2 -11.60 13.95 4.10
C ASN A 2 -12.64 12.81 4.19
N ASN A 3 -13.73 13.06 4.92
CA ASN A 3 -14.75 12.03 5.15
C ASN A 3 -15.42 11.52 3.88
N ARG A 4 -15.58 12.41 2.89
CA ARG A 4 -16.19 12.03 1.62
C ARG A 4 -15.32 11.01 0.88
N ARG A 5 -14.02 11.24 0.83
CA ARG A 5 -13.09 10.33 0.16
C ARG A 5 -12.95 9.01 0.93
N SER A 6 -12.94 9.06 2.25
CA SER A 6 -12.94 7.85 3.07
C SER A 6 -14.16 6.99 2.78
N ARG A 7 -15.33 7.61 2.69
CA ARG A 7 -16.58 6.89 2.41
C ARG A 7 -16.55 6.28 1.01
N GLN A 8 -16.09 7.04 0.02
CA GLN A 8 -15.97 6.54 -1.36
C GLN A 8 -15.01 5.35 -1.43
N LEU A 9 -13.91 5.43 -0.68
CA LEU A 9 -12.93 4.34 -0.63
C LEU A 9 -13.51 3.10 0.04
N LEU A 10 -14.25 3.26 1.13
CA LEU A 10 -14.92 2.14 1.80
C LEU A 10 -15.96 1.51 0.89
N ASP A 11 -16.69 2.32 0.14
CA ASP A 11 -17.67 1.80 -0.83
C ASP A 11 -16.98 0.99 -1.93
N ALA A 12 -15.79 1.41 -2.35
CA ALA A 12 -15.02 0.69 -3.36
C ALA A 12 -14.46 -0.64 -2.85
N VAL A 13 -14.07 -0.69 -1.58
CA VAL A 13 -13.44 -1.88 -1.01
C VAL A 13 -14.44 -2.91 -0.48
N ASN A 14 -15.62 -2.47 -0.03
CA ASN A 14 -16.59 -3.37 0.59
C ASN A 14 -16.92 -4.61 -0.25
N PRO A 15 -17.16 -4.50 -1.58
CA PRO A 15 -17.43 -5.69 -2.39
C PRO A 15 -16.26 -6.66 -2.49
N LEU A 16 -15.04 -6.21 -2.19
CA LEU A 16 -13.83 -7.00 -2.29
C LEU A 16 -13.47 -7.71 -1.00
N LEU A 17 -14.11 -7.35 0.11
CA LEU A 17 -13.79 -7.91 1.42
C LEU A 17 -14.27 -9.35 1.53
N ALA A 18 -13.42 -10.19 2.13
CA ALA A 18 -13.81 -11.55 2.49
C ALA A 18 -14.75 -11.54 3.69
N GLY A 19 -15.42 -12.65 3.93
CA GLY A 19 -16.27 -12.78 5.11
C GLY A 19 -15.45 -12.60 6.38
N GLY A 20 -15.87 -11.67 7.25
CA GLY A 20 -15.19 -11.38 8.51
C GLY A 20 -13.99 -10.45 8.39
N GLU A 21 -13.61 -10.06 7.18
CA GLU A 21 -12.49 -9.13 6.99
C GLU A 21 -12.89 -7.72 7.42
N GLN A 22 -12.04 -7.07 8.22
CA GLN A 22 -12.31 -5.75 8.78
C GLN A 22 -11.30 -4.73 8.27
N VAL A 23 -11.78 -3.56 7.84
CA VAL A 23 -10.92 -2.43 7.49
C VAL A 23 -10.42 -1.78 8.78
N GLU A 24 -9.10 -1.62 8.89
CA GLU A 24 -8.48 -0.98 10.05
C GLU A 24 -8.11 0.47 9.77
N LEU A 25 -7.52 0.75 8.61
CA LEU A 25 -7.07 2.08 8.25
C LEU A 25 -7.28 2.34 6.76
N THR A 26 -7.47 3.61 6.44
CA THR A 26 -7.48 4.08 5.05
C THR A 26 -6.63 5.36 4.95
N GLY A 27 -6.13 5.64 3.76
CA GLY A 27 -5.36 6.86 3.55
C GLY A 27 -4.96 7.07 2.11
N MET A 28 -4.15 8.10 1.91
CA MET A 28 -3.54 8.43 0.62
C MET A 28 -2.04 8.50 0.74
N ALA A 29 -1.35 8.14 -0.34
CA ALA A 29 0.09 8.31 -0.47
C ALA A 29 0.46 8.29 -1.94
N ASN A 30 1.65 8.78 -2.28
CA ASN A 30 2.23 8.49 -3.57
C ASN A 30 2.88 7.11 -3.49
N VAL A 31 2.49 6.22 -4.39
CA VAL A 31 2.96 4.84 -4.37
C VAL A 31 3.50 4.46 -5.73
N GLY A 32 4.67 3.88 -5.75
CA GLY A 32 5.28 3.35 -6.95
C GLY A 32 6.09 2.11 -6.65
N SER A 33 6.28 1.25 -7.65
CA SER A 33 7.13 0.07 -7.48
C SER A 33 8.59 0.45 -7.54
N VAL A 34 9.42 -0.25 -6.76
CA VAL A 34 10.87 -0.07 -6.73
C VAL A 34 11.51 -1.44 -6.66
N SER A 35 12.77 -1.54 -7.09
CA SER A 35 13.53 -2.77 -6.92
C SER A 35 13.88 -2.93 -5.45
N ALA A 36 13.49 -4.06 -4.87
CA ALA A 36 13.89 -4.42 -3.52
C ALA A 36 15.23 -5.14 -3.63
N LYS A 37 16.28 -4.52 -3.11
CA LYS A 37 17.61 -5.10 -3.17
C LYS A 37 17.68 -6.42 -2.44
N ARG A 38 18.37 -7.38 -3.02
CA ARG A 38 18.70 -8.68 -2.40
C ARG A 38 17.50 -9.58 -2.16
N GLN A 39 16.42 -9.35 -2.85
CA GLN A 39 15.34 -10.32 -2.84
C GLN A 39 15.73 -11.45 -3.79
N VAL A 40 16.28 -12.51 -3.23
CA VAL A 40 16.57 -13.69 -4.03
C VAL A 40 15.33 -14.56 -4.00
N LEU A 41 14.64 -14.59 -5.12
CA LEU A 41 13.39 -15.31 -5.21
C LEU A 41 13.50 -16.42 -6.22
N THR A 42 12.92 -17.55 -5.87
CA THR A 42 12.73 -18.62 -6.84
C THR A 42 11.44 -18.35 -7.60
N THR A 43 11.41 -18.77 -8.84
CA THR A 43 10.21 -18.65 -9.67
C THR A 43 9.00 -19.33 -9.03
N ALA A 44 9.24 -20.47 -8.39
CA ALA A 44 8.15 -21.20 -7.73
C ALA A 44 7.53 -20.38 -6.60
N VAL A 45 8.36 -19.69 -5.81
CA VAL A 45 7.85 -18.85 -4.72
C VAL A 45 7.04 -17.69 -5.28
N VAL A 46 7.56 -17.02 -6.31
CA VAL A 46 6.84 -15.91 -6.95
C VAL A 46 5.50 -16.40 -7.51
N GLY A 47 5.51 -17.54 -8.20
CA GLY A 47 4.27 -18.10 -8.76
C GLY A 47 3.23 -18.43 -7.70
N ALA A 48 3.67 -18.99 -6.57
CA ALA A 48 2.77 -19.33 -5.48
C ALA A 48 2.17 -18.09 -4.81
N LEU A 49 2.93 -16.99 -4.73
CA LEU A 49 2.52 -15.79 -4.04
C LEU A 49 1.75 -14.80 -4.89
N THR A 50 1.76 -14.96 -6.21
CA THR A 50 1.11 -14.00 -7.10
C THR A 50 -0.39 -14.22 -7.23
N ALA A 51 -0.95 -15.29 -6.70
CA ALA A 51 -2.39 -15.47 -6.71
C ALA A 51 -3.05 -14.37 -5.86
N GLY A 52 -3.67 -13.39 -6.51
CA GLY A 52 -4.28 -12.25 -5.84
C GLY A 52 -3.29 -11.14 -5.46
N THR A 53 -1.99 -11.31 -5.74
CA THR A 53 -0.99 -10.29 -5.48
C THR A 53 -0.18 -10.06 -6.75
N VAL A 54 -0.39 -8.91 -7.38
CA VAL A 54 0.32 -8.56 -8.61
C VAL A 54 1.09 -7.27 -8.33
N ILE A 55 2.42 -7.36 -8.32
CA ILE A 55 3.28 -6.19 -8.24
C ILE A 55 3.95 -6.03 -9.59
N ALA A 56 3.16 -5.61 -10.56
CA ALA A 56 3.69 -5.17 -11.84
C ALA A 56 4.41 -3.84 -11.63
N THR A 57 5.04 -3.34 -12.67
CA THR A 57 5.62 -2.00 -12.60
C THR A 57 4.50 -0.98 -12.41
N VAL A 58 4.47 -0.36 -11.24
CA VAL A 58 3.52 0.70 -10.93
C VAL A 58 4.26 2.02 -10.97
N GLN A 59 3.85 2.91 -11.88
CA GLN A 59 4.42 4.24 -11.95
C GLN A 59 4.02 5.03 -10.71
N PRO A 60 4.94 5.80 -10.11
CA PRO A 60 4.60 6.62 -8.94
C PRO A 60 3.39 7.50 -9.24
N ARG A 61 2.37 7.40 -8.39
CA ARG A 61 1.13 8.14 -8.57
C ARG A 61 0.38 8.28 -7.25
N PRO A 62 -0.50 9.29 -7.16
CA PRO A 62 -1.43 9.36 -6.03
C PRO A 62 -2.23 8.06 -5.96
N THR A 63 -2.31 7.51 -4.76
CA THR A 63 -2.91 6.20 -4.55
C THR A 63 -3.67 6.19 -3.23
N TYR A 64 -4.85 5.60 -3.23
CA TYR A 64 -5.57 5.33 -1.99
C TYR A 64 -5.17 3.95 -1.50
N TRP A 65 -4.94 3.82 -0.20
CA TRP A 65 -4.61 2.53 0.40
C TRP A 65 -5.63 2.18 1.49
N VAL A 66 -5.90 0.89 1.59
CA VAL A 66 -6.79 0.32 2.60
C VAL A 66 -6.04 -0.80 3.28
N LEU A 67 -5.90 -0.72 4.59
CA LEU A 67 -5.33 -1.79 5.40
C LEU A 67 -6.45 -2.49 6.12
N THR A 68 -6.59 -3.79 5.86
CA THR A 68 -7.53 -4.64 6.59
C THR A 68 -6.76 -5.52 7.57
N ASP A 69 -7.45 -6.32 8.33
CA ASP A 69 -6.80 -7.32 9.18
C ASP A 69 -6.15 -8.47 8.39
N GLN A 70 -6.42 -8.56 7.08
CA GLN A 70 -5.91 -9.65 6.23
C GLN A 70 -5.00 -9.20 5.11
N ARG A 71 -5.14 -7.97 4.61
CA ARG A 71 -4.38 -7.52 3.45
C ARG A 71 -4.29 -6.00 3.34
N LEU A 72 -3.45 -5.59 2.42
CA LEU A 72 -3.27 -4.19 2.05
C LEU A 72 -3.67 -4.04 0.59
N LEU A 73 -4.58 -3.12 0.32
CA LEU A 73 -5.11 -2.88 -1.02
C LEU A 73 -4.75 -1.46 -1.45
N PHE A 74 -4.40 -1.32 -2.73
CA PHE A 74 -4.06 -0.02 -3.32
C PHE A 74 -4.97 0.26 -4.50
N PHE A 75 -5.61 1.43 -4.48
CA PHE A 75 -6.50 1.89 -5.54
C PHE A 75 -5.93 3.12 -6.20
N ASP A 76 -6.09 3.22 -7.51
CA ASP A 76 -5.63 4.38 -8.26
C ASP A 76 -6.31 5.65 -7.75
N GLY A 77 -5.51 6.65 -7.40
CA GLY A 77 -5.99 7.96 -7.00
C GLY A 77 -5.86 9.00 -8.10
N LYS A 78 -5.19 8.65 -9.19
CA LYS A 78 -5.01 9.55 -10.34
C LYS A 78 -6.17 9.36 -11.30
N THR A 79 -7.32 9.93 -10.93
CA THR A 79 -8.53 9.86 -11.73
C THR A 79 -9.02 11.28 -12.03
N ALA A 80 -9.88 11.42 -13.03
CA ALA A 80 -10.39 12.73 -13.46
C ALA A 80 -11.15 13.45 -12.35
N THR A 81 -11.82 12.68 -11.47
CA THR A 81 -12.64 13.24 -10.38
C THR A 81 -11.96 13.18 -9.01
N GLY A 82 -10.79 12.57 -8.93
CA GLY A 82 -10.13 12.32 -7.64
C GLY A 82 -10.75 11.19 -6.82
N LYS A 83 -11.79 10.55 -7.30
CA LYS A 83 -12.40 9.40 -6.62
C LYS A 83 -11.48 8.19 -6.72
N PRO A 84 -11.58 7.22 -5.79
CA PRO A 84 -10.83 5.98 -5.92
C PRO A 84 -11.14 5.30 -7.25
N GLY A 85 -10.09 4.93 -7.96
CA GLY A 85 -10.19 4.25 -9.24
C GLY A 85 -10.08 2.74 -9.10
N LYS A 86 -9.46 2.10 -10.08
CA LYS A 86 -9.33 0.66 -10.08
C LYS A 86 -8.34 0.17 -9.02
N LEU A 87 -8.51 -1.07 -8.61
CA LEU A 87 -7.56 -1.75 -7.74
C LEU A 87 -6.26 -2.00 -8.50
N LEU A 88 -5.15 -1.51 -7.95
CA LEU A 88 -3.82 -1.66 -8.57
C LEU A 88 -3.06 -2.85 -8.03
N VAL A 89 -3.05 -3.02 -6.72
CA VAL A 89 -2.25 -4.05 -6.04
C VAL A 89 -3.01 -4.52 -4.81
N THR A 90 -2.94 -5.83 -4.56
CA THR A 90 -3.40 -6.45 -3.32
C THR A 90 -2.24 -7.26 -2.75
N VAL A 91 -1.93 -7.03 -1.48
CA VAL A 91 -0.82 -7.71 -0.80
C VAL A 91 -1.34 -8.36 0.47
N PRO A 92 -1.11 -9.68 0.67
CA PRO A 92 -1.41 -10.30 1.96
C PRO A 92 -0.63 -9.62 3.08
N ARG A 93 -1.30 -9.29 4.16
CA ARG A 93 -0.70 -8.52 5.25
C ARG A 93 0.48 -9.25 5.90
N ASN A 94 0.40 -10.57 6.00
CA ASN A 94 1.46 -11.38 6.60
C ASN A 94 2.73 -11.48 5.77
N LEU A 95 2.73 -10.99 4.53
CA LEU A 95 3.90 -11.00 3.66
C LEU A 95 4.60 -9.64 3.59
N VAL A 96 4.04 -8.63 4.21
CA VAL A 96 4.54 -7.26 4.10
C VAL A 96 5.34 -6.85 5.32
N THR A 97 6.49 -6.21 5.08
CA THR A 97 7.23 -5.47 6.11
C THR A 97 7.52 -4.08 5.58
N ALA A 98 7.73 -3.13 6.48
CA ALA A 98 7.99 -1.75 6.13
C ALA A 98 9.32 -1.28 6.72
N ALA A 99 10.10 -0.53 5.95
CA ALA A 99 11.26 0.15 6.48
C ALA A 99 10.80 1.22 7.49
N PRO A 100 11.65 1.58 8.46
CA PRO A 100 11.32 2.69 9.37
C PRO A 100 10.99 3.95 8.57
N LEU A 101 10.00 4.71 9.04
CA LEU A 101 9.65 5.97 8.40
C LEU A 101 10.84 6.92 8.38
N SER A 102 11.04 7.56 7.26
CA SER A 102 12.07 8.58 7.10
C SER A 102 11.47 9.84 6.48
N LYS A 103 12.23 10.93 6.52
CA LYS A 103 11.74 12.20 5.97
C LYS A 103 11.71 12.18 4.46
N ALA A 104 10.71 12.79 3.89
CA ALA A 104 10.54 12.98 2.46
C ALA A 104 10.08 14.40 2.18
N LEU A 105 10.11 14.82 0.92
CA LEU A 105 9.61 16.13 0.51
C LEU A 105 10.24 17.26 1.32
N LEU A 106 11.57 17.25 1.41
CA LEU A 106 12.35 18.25 2.17
C LEU A 106 11.96 18.31 3.65
N GLY A 107 11.59 17.19 4.22
CA GLY A 107 11.20 17.09 5.63
C GLY A 107 9.74 17.37 5.90
N LEU A 108 8.96 17.72 4.88
CA LEU A 108 7.54 18.02 5.05
C LEU A 108 6.68 16.77 5.04
N GLY A 109 7.16 15.68 4.47
CA GLY A 109 6.43 14.41 4.40
C GLY A 109 7.22 13.26 5.01
N LEU A 110 6.68 12.06 4.89
CA LEU A 110 7.29 10.82 5.35
C LEU A 110 7.32 9.81 4.22
N LYS A 111 8.25 8.87 4.27
CA LYS A 111 8.31 7.77 3.30
C LYS A 111 8.66 6.46 3.99
N THR A 112 8.23 5.38 3.36
CA THR A 112 8.64 4.03 3.74
C THR A 112 8.77 3.17 2.48
N LEU A 113 9.52 2.10 2.60
CA LEU A 113 9.63 1.09 1.55
C LEU A 113 8.99 -0.19 2.08
N LEU A 114 7.99 -0.67 1.36
CA LEU A 114 7.36 -1.95 1.66
C LEU A 114 8.11 -3.05 0.94
N THR A 115 8.48 -4.07 1.68
CA THR A 115 9.05 -5.30 1.14
C THR A 115 7.99 -6.38 1.24
N ILE A 116 7.75 -7.07 0.15
CA ILE A 116 6.77 -8.15 0.08
C ILE A 116 7.51 -9.45 -0.07
N GLU A 117 7.34 -10.36 0.88
CA GLU A 117 7.98 -11.65 0.85
C GLU A 117 7.62 -12.40 -0.43
N GLY A 118 8.63 -12.91 -1.11
CA GLY A 118 8.43 -13.64 -2.36
C GLY A 118 8.46 -12.78 -3.62
N HIS A 119 8.66 -11.47 -3.51
CA HIS A 119 8.69 -10.55 -4.66
C HIS A 119 9.99 -9.77 -4.74
N GLU A 120 10.48 -9.59 -5.96
CA GLU A 120 11.68 -8.78 -6.21
C GLU A 120 11.41 -7.30 -6.06
N LYS A 121 10.20 -6.87 -6.41
CA LYS A 121 9.81 -5.47 -6.32
C LYS A 121 9.08 -5.20 -5.04
N GLY A 122 9.39 -4.06 -4.44
CA GLY A 122 8.65 -3.52 -3.32
C GLY A 122 7.84 -2.31 -3.75
N LEU A 123 7.24 -1.65 -2.78
CA LEU A 123 6.45 -0.45 -3.01
C LEU A 123 6.99 0.68 -2.14
N LYS A 124 7.30 1.80 -2.77
CA LYS A 124 7.67 3.00 -2.05
C LYS A 124 6.42 3.83 -1.82
N MET A 125 6.14 4.14 -0.56
CA MET A 125 5.02 5.00 -0.17
C MET A 125 5.57 6.33 0.34
N VAL A 126 5.10 7.43 -0.23
CA VAL A 126 5.44 8.77 0.23
C VAL A 126 4.17 9.43 0.73
N PHE A 127 4.16 9.76 2.02
CA PHE A 127 3.03 10.41 2.67
C PHE A 127 3.26 11.91 2.63
N PRO A 128 2.42 12.68 1.91
CA PRO A 128 2.55 14.15 1.91
C PRO A 128 2.23 14.74 3.29
N PRO A 129 2.50 16.03 3.51
CA PRO A 129 2.30 16.64 4.83
C PRO A 129 0.92 16.41 5.42
N ALA A 130 -0.12 16.49 4.62
CA ALA A 130 -1.50 16.29 5.09
C ALA A 130 -1.78 14.84 5.48
N ALA A 131 -0.94 13.89 5.06
CA ALA A 131 -1.13 12.46 5.30
C ALA A 131 -0.13 11.89 6.30
N LYS A 132 0.65 12.72 6.99
CA LYS A 132 1.69 12.25 7.92
C LYS A 132 1.11 11.43 9.07
N ALA A 133 0.01 11.89 9.65
CA ALA A 133 -0.62 11.17 10.76
C ALA A 133 -1.08 9.77 10.32
N ALA A 134 -1.72 9.68 9.17
CA ALA A 134 -2.13 8.39 8.61
C ALA A 134 -0.92 7.50 8.29
N GLY A 135 0.17 8.10 7.83
CA GLY A 135 1.41 7.37 7.59
C GLY A 135 2.02 6.77 8.85
N ARG A 136 1.98 7.51 9.95
CA ARG A 136 2.44 7.00 11.25
C ARG A 136 1.56 5.87 11.76
N ASP A 137 0.25 6.02 11.63
CA ASP A 137 -0.68 4.97 12.02
C ASP A 137 -0.48 3.70 11.20
N PHE A 138 -0.27 3.86 9.90
CA PHE A 138 0.05 2.75 9.00
C PHE A 138 1.32 2.03 9.46
N ALA A 139 2.39 2.79 9.67
CA ALA A 139 3.68 2.22 10.06
C ALA A 139 3.62 1.50 11.41
N ALA A 140 2.77 1.97 12.31
CA ALA A 140 2.59 1.33 13.62
C ALA A 140 1.95 -0.05 13.54
N ARG A 141 1.30 -0.37 12.41
CA ARG A 141 0.57 -1.63 12.24
C ARG A 141 1.26 -2.63 11.31
N ILE A 142 2.32 -2.22 10.65
CA ILE A 142 3.07 -3.09 9.74
C ILE A 142 4.41 -3.44 10.41
N PRO A 143 4.81 -4.72 10.41
CA PRO A 143 6.10 -5.11 10.98
C PRO A 143 7.25 -4.37 10.31
N VAL A 144 8.22 -3.94 11.10
CA VAL A 144 9.40 -3.23 10.61
C VAL A 144 10.40 -4.22 10.02
N SER A 145 10.90 -3.91 8.82
CA SER A 145 12.01 -4.64 8.24
C SER A 145 13.33 -4.04 8.73
N LEU A 146 14.19 -4.88 9.23
CA LEU A 146 15.50 -4.46 9.73
C LEU A 146 16.61 -4.72 8.71
#